data_7fc56b750fccf98518d8d4b96d805172
#
_entry.id   7fc56b750fccf98518d8d4b96d805172
#
_cell.length_a   1.000
_cell.length_b   1.000
_cell.length_c   1.000
_cell.angle_alpha   90.00
_cell.angle_beta   90.00
_cell.angle_gamma   90.00
#
_symmetry.space_group_name_H-M   'P 1'
#
loop_
_entity.id
_entity.type
_entity.pdbx_description
1 polymer ?
#
loop_
_entity_poly.entity_id
_entity_poly.type
_entity_poly.pdbx_seq_one_letter_code
_entity_poly.pdbx_strand_id
1 'polypeptide(L)'
;VNRYQFALENRAELRVEHEFLDCFQMHSPIKLLSIDFDGTLVSRVSEPVLDAQCMELIRKLQKAGAIWTINTGRSVDLLQSGLADFAFPIRPDFILTTERDVFRPGRNGDEWEPFGDWNERCARDHAELFSSANSVLAEVVDFVNQNAKARLIYDAERLEGLVAENDEEMERIIEFIERARAEHPNLDYQRNTVYLRFCHADYHKGAALAELARLLEIPRENIFAAGDHHNDISMLDGKVAAMPSCPANAIREVQDAVRNAGGYVAQKDHGAGVHEALLHFREPRKLSGLKR
;
A
#
# COMPACT_ATOMS: atom_id res chain seq x y z
N VAL A 1 -14.11 -36.30 29.36
CA VAL A 1 -13.51 -36.08 28.03
C VAL A 1 -12.06 -36.49 28.12
N ASN A 2 -11.69 -37.47 27.30
CA ASN A 2 -10.49 -38.30 27.42
C ASN A 2 -9.24 -37.48 27.01
N ARG A 3 -8.25 -37.36 27.89
CA ARG A 3 -6.96 -36.66 27.64
C ARG A 3 -6.23 -37.17 26.38
N TYR A 4 -6.53 -38.37 25.91
CA TYR A 4 -6.00 -38.94 24.67
C TYR A 4 -6.63 -38.34 23.41
N GLN A 5 -7.89 -37.96 23.44
CA GLN A 5 -8.60 -37.35 22.30
C GLN A 5 -8.15 -35.91 22.08
N PHE A 6 -7.96 -35.14 23.17
CA PHE A 6 -7.40 -33.79 23.13
C PHE A 6 -5.96 -33.74 22.59
N ALA A 7 -5.15 -34.75 22.91
CA ALA A 7 -3.78 -34.86 22.39
C ALA A 7 -3.70 -35.27 20.92
N LEU A 8 -4.69 -36.02 20.43
CA LEU A 8 -4.77 -36.44 19.03
C LEU A 8 -5.29 -35.31 18.14
N GLU A 9 -6.27 -34.51 18.61
CA GLU A 9 -6.78 -33.34 17.91
C GLU A 9 -5.69 -32.27 17.77
N ASN A 10 -4.96 -31.95 18.84
CA ASN A 10 -3.81 -31.02 18.78
C ASN A 10 -2.66 -31.53 17.88
N ARG A 11 -2.43 -32.84 17.80
CA ARG A 11 -1.42 -33.40 16.89
C ARG A 11 -1.87 -33.36 15.43
N ALA A 12 -3.15 -33.50 15.16
CA ALA A 12 -3.69 -33.41 13.82
C ALA A 12 -3.66 -31.93 13.31
N GLU A 13 -4.03 -30.97 14.17
CA GLU A 13 -3.92 -29.54 13.86
C GLU A 13 -2.47 -29.12 13.65
N LEU A 14 -1.54 -29.50 14.52
CA LEU A 14 -0.11 -29.22 14.38
C LEU A 14 0.49 -29.86 13.10
N ARG A 15 0.01 -31.06 12.73
CA ARG A 15 0.44 -31.74 11.52
C ARG A 15 -0.10 -31.07 10.26
N VAL A 16 -1.36 -30.65 10.28
CA VAL A 16 -1.97 -29.88 9.18
C VAL A 16 -1.31 -28.51 9.03
N GLU A 17 -0.99 -27.82 10.16
CA GLU A 17 -0.23 -26.57 10.11
C GLU A 17 1.19 -26.78 9.56
N HIS A 18 1.86 -27.88 9.94
CA HIS A 18 3.22 -28.19 9.47
C HIS A 18 3.22 -28.57 7.99
N GLU A 19 2.31 -29.43 7.56
CA GLU A 19 2.13 -29.79 6.14
C GLU A 19 1.71 -28.59 5.31
N PHE A 20 0.91 -27.65 5.86
CA PHE A 20 0.54 -26.39 5.19
C PHE A 20 1.76 -25.46 5.07
N LEU A 21 2.57 -25.30 6.11
CA LEU A 21 3.80 -24.49 6.11
C LEU A 21 4.83 -25.07 5.15
N ASP A 22 5.04 -26.38 5.15
CA ASP A 22 5.96 -27.06 4.21
C ASP A 22 5.48 -26.90 2.75
N CYS A 23 4.20 -27.06 2.49
CA CYS A 23 3.61 -26.86 1.18
C CYS A 23 3.72 -25.38 0.74
N PHE A 24 3.56 -24.43 1.67
CA PHE A 24 3.65 -22.99 1.41
C PHE A 24 5.10 -22.54 1.14
N GLN A 25 6.08 -23.03 1.91
CA GLN A 25 7.49 -22.74 1.70
C GLN A 25 8.00 -23.24 0.35
N MET A 26 7.47 -24.37 -0.14
CA MET A 26 7.94 -24.97 -1.38
C MET A 26 7.28 -24.40 -2.65
N HIS A 27 6.10 -23.74 -2.57
CA HIS A 27 5.31 -23.44 -3.75
C HIS A 27 4.78 -22.00 -3.86
N SER A 28 4.76 -21.19 -2.78
CA SER A 28 4.29 -19.81 -2.90
C SER A 28 5.31 -18.92 -3.59
N PRO A 29 4.96 -18.27 -4.70
CA PRO A 29 5.84 -17.30 -5.35
C PRO A 29 5.98 -16.00 -4.54
N ILE A 30 5.08 -15.76 -3.58
CA ILE A 30 5.02 -14.50 -2.81
C ILE A 30 6.13 -14.49 -1.76
N LYS A 31 7.03 -13.51 -1.85
CA LYS A 31 8.10 -13.24 -0.88
C LYS A 31 7.94 -11.88 -0.19
N LEU A 32 7.31 -10.92 -0.86
CA LEU A 32 7.00 -9.61 -0.32
C LEU A 32 5.53 -9.27 -0.60
N LEU A 33 4.80 -8.89 0.45
CA LEU A 33 3.44 -8.39 0.38
C LEU A 33 3.46 -6.89 0.70
N SER A 34 3.00 -6.07 -0.23
CA SER A 34 2.76 -4.63 -0.01
C SER A 34 1.27 -4.37 -0.12
N ILE A 35 0.64 -4.04 1.00
CA ILE A 35 -0.81 -3.90 1.08
C ILE A 35 -1.14 -2.54 1.66
N ASP A 36 -2.01 -1.78 0.98
CA ASP A 36 -2.55 -0.53 1.52
C ASP A 36 -3.42 -0.79 2.74
N PHE A 37 -3.59 0.23 3.57
CA PHE A 37 -4.27 0.14 4.85
C PHE A 37 -5.75 0.50 4.75
N ASP A 38 -6.06 1.77 4.45
CA ASP A 38 -7.43 2.32 4.47
C ASP A 38 -8.16 1.99 3.18
N GLY A 39 -9.33 1.35 3.24
CA GLY A 39 -10.08 0.94 2.06
C GLY A 39 -9.62 -0.40 1.47
N THR A 40 -8.42 -0.87 1.83
CA THR A 40 -7.86 -2.14 1.35
C THR A 40 -7.83 -3.22 2.43
N LEU A 41 -7.06 -3.05 3.52
CA LEU A 41 -7.05 -4.00 4.64
C LEU A 41 -8.19 -3.77 5.60
N VAL A 42 -8.50 -2.50 5.88
CA VAL A 42 -9.52 -2.08 6.84
C VAL A 42 -10.57 -1.20 6.19
N SER A 43 -11.80 -1.30 6.69
CA SER A 43 -12.88 -0.38 6.33
C SER A 43 -13.72 -0.07 7.56
N ARG A 44 -13.93 1.22 7.82
CA ARG A 44 -14.79 1.67 8.93
C ARG A 44 -16.28 1.49 8.68
N VAL A 45 -16.65 1.19 7.43
CA VAL A 45 -18.05 0.99 7.01
C VAL A 45 -18.41 -0.49 6.80
N SER A 46 -17.45 -1.39 6.97
CA SER A 46 -17.65 -2.84 6.83
C SER A 46 -17.77 -3.54 8.18
N GLU A 47 -18.53 -4.62 8.21
CA GLU A 47 -18.61 -5.55 9.33
C GLU A 47 -18.22 -6.96 8.84
N PRO A 48 -17.12 -7.53 9.31
CA PRO A 48 -16.15 -6.95 10.25
C PRO A 48 -15.25 -5.86 9.61
N VAL A 49 -14.75 -4.93 10.43
CA VAL A 49 -13.82 -3.87 9.99
C VAL A 49 -12.50 -4.42 9.47
N LEU A 50 -12.06 -5.55 10.03
CA LEU A 50 -10.84 -6.28 9.66
C LEU A 50 -11.19 -7.74 9.38
N ASP A 51 -10.82 -8.25 8.20
CA ASP A 51 -11.09 -9.63 7.82
C ASP A 51 -10.13 -10.60 8.51
N ALA A 52 -10.67 -11.48 9.37
CA ALA A 52 -9.88 -12.42 10.14
C ALA A 52 -9.19 -13.49 9.27
N GLN A 53 -9.81 -13.90 8.14
CA GLN A 53 -9.23 -14.89 7.24
C GLN A 53 -8.04 -14.30 6.47
N CYS A 54 -8.14 -13.03 6.09
CA CYS A 54 -7.02 -12.30 5.49
C CYS A 54 -5.84 -12.22 6.45
N MET A 55 -6.07 -11.81 7.69
CA MET A 55 -5.01 -11.71 8.71
C MET A 55 -4.36 -13.07 9.00
N GLU A 56 -5.15 -14.12 9.08
CA GLU A 56 -4.65 -15.47 9.30
C GLU A 56 -3.79 -15.96 8.11
N LEU A 57 -4.19 -15.65 6.87
CA LEU A 57 -3.41 -16.01 5.69
C LEU A 57 -2.09 -15.24 5.63
N ILE A 58 -2.11 -13.92 5.91
CA ILE A 58 -0.89 -13.10 6.00
C ILE A 58 0.04 -13.66 7.08
N ARG A 59 -0.49 -14.01 8.27
CA ARG A 59 0.29 -14.63 9.36
C ARG A 59 0.95 -15.94 8.92
N LYS A 60 0.25 -16.77 8.15
CA LYS A 60 0.81 -18.03 7.61
C LYS A 60 1.91 -17.75 6.58
N LEU A 61 1.73 -16.74 5.73
CA LEU A 61 2.76 -16.31 4.79
C LEU A 61 4.02 -15.79 5.50
N GLN A 62 3.88 -14.95 6.54
CA GLN A 62 5.01 -14.50 7.37
C GLN A 62 5.73 -15.68 8.03
N LYS A 63 5.01 -16.65 8.63
CA LYS A 63 5.60 -17.87 9.19
C LYS A 63 6.35 -18.71 8.15
N ALA A 64 5.92 -18.68 6.90
CA ALA A 64 6.58 -19.34 5.78
C ALA A 64 7.75 -18.53 5.18
N GLY A 65 8.09 -17.38 5.78
CA GLY A 65 9.24 -16.55 5.40
C GLY A 65 8.92 -15.45 4.38
N ALA A 66 7.66 -15.18 4.06
CA ALA A 66 7.30 -14.00 3.30
C ALA A 66 7.32 -12.76 4.21
N ILE A 67 7.70 -11.63 3.64
CA ILE A 67 7.76 -10.34 4.32
C ILE A 67 6.46 -9.59 4.02
N TRP A 68 5.80 -9.11 5.06
CA TRP A 68 4.61 -8.28 4.92
C TRP A 68 4.91 -6.82 5.27
N THR A 69 4.53 -5.91 4.38
CA THR A 69 4.58 -4.46 4.61
C THR A 69 3.21 -3.81 4.38
N ILE A 70 2.86 -2.86 5.24
CA ILE A 70 1.76 -1.92 5.02
C ILE A 70 2.32 -0.72 4.26
N ASN A 71 1.66 -0.30 3.18
CA ASN A 71 2.06 0.83 2.33
C ASN A 71 0.94 1.87 2.32
N THR A 72 1.08 2.95 3.09
CA THR A 72 -0.02 3.86 3.43
C THR A 72 0.37 5.34 3.34
N GLY A 73 -0.62 6.21 3.11
CA GLY A 73 -0.47 7.66 3.26
C GLY A 73 -0.39 8.15 4.71
N ARG A 74 -0.68 7.29 5.70
CA ARG A 74 -0.58 7.64 7.12
C ARG A 74 0.87 7.86 7.53
N SER A 75 1.09 8.75 8.50
CA SER A 75 2.36 8.82 9.24
C SER A 75 2.55 7.58 10.14
N VAL A 76 3.76 7.39 10.65
CA VAL A 76 4.07 6.30 11.59
C VAL A 76 3.10 6.29 12.78
N ASP A 77 2.90 7.43 13.42
CA ASP A 77 2.04 7.56 14.62
C ASP A 77 0.57 7.24 14.29
N LEU A 78 0.06 7.74 13.16
CA LEU A 78 -1.31 7.48 12.72
C LEU A 78 -1.51 6.00 12.32
N LEU A 79 -0.48 5.37 11.77
CA LEU A 79 -0.54 3.94 11.46
C LEU A 79 -0.52 3.11 12.75
N GLN A 80 0.36 3.42 13.71
CA GLN A 80 0.42 2.73 15.00
C GLN A 80 -0.91 2.84 15.75
N SER A 81 -1.50 4.04 15.79
CA SER A 81 -2.83 4.25 16.37
C SER A 81 -3.89 3.40 15.65
N GLY A 82 -3.86 3.37 14.31
CA GLY A 82 -4.79 2.55 13.53
C GLY A 82 -4.63 1.05 13.79
N LEU A 83 -3.39 0.53 13.89
CA LEU A 83 -3.14 -0.88 14.23
C LEU A 83 -3.71 -1.23 15.62
N ALA A 84 -3.62 -0.33 16.59
CA ALA A 84 -4.19 -0.50 17.92
C ALA A 84 -5.72 -0.41 17.89
N ASP A 85 -6.29 0.61 17.26
CA ASP A 85 -7.74 0.85 17.17
C ASP A 85 -8.50 -0.32 16.52
N PHE A 86 -7.91 -0.91 15.48
CA PHE A 86 -8.49 -2.06 14.77
C PHE A 86 -8.04 -3.41 15.36
N ALA A 87 -7.30 -3.42 16.47
CA ALA A 87 -6.84 -4.62 17.16
C ALA A 87 -6.16 -5.64 16.22
N PHE A 88 -5.18 -5.18 15.42
CA PHE A 88 -4.47 -6.04 14.49
C PHE A 88 -3.83 -7.23 15.22
N PRO A 89 -4.11 -8.49 14.79
CA PRO A 89 -3.61 -9.68 15.47
C PRO A 89 -2.15 -10.03 15.14
N ILE A 90 -1.56 -9.34 14.19
CA ILE A 90 -0.19 -9.51 13.71
C ILE A 90 0.44 -8.15 13.42
N ARG A 91 1.77 -8.09 13.45
CA ARG A 91 2.55 -6.89 13.14
C ARG A 91 3.18 -7.02 11.75
N PRO A 92 3.20 -5.95 10.94
CA PRO A 92 3.97 -5.94 9.70
C PRO A 92 5.48 -5.98 9.99
N ASP A 93 6.24 -6.58 9.06
CA ASP A 93 7.71 -6.66 9.11
C ASP A 93 8.36 -5.32 8.74
N PHE A 94 7.72 -4.56 7.85
CA PHE A 94 8.10 -3.21 7.44
C PHE A 94 6.86 -2.33 7.33
N ILE A 95 7.05 -1.02 7.35
CA ILE A 95 6.00 -0.06 7.01
C ILE A 95 6.53 0.95 5.99
N LEU A 96 5.70 1.25 5.00
CA LEU A 96 5.88 2.33 4.05
C LEU A 96 4.83 3.38 4.38
N THR A 97 5.26 4.55 4.85
CA THR A 97 4.37 5.58 5.38
C THR A 97 4.48 6.89 4.60
N THR A 98 3.50 7.77 4.78
CA THR A 98 3.44 9.04 4.04
C THR A 98 3.59 8.87 2.53
N GLU A 99 3.24 7.64 2.03
CA GLU A 99 3.32 7.21 0.62
C GLU A 99 4.73 7.10 0.05
N ARG A 100 5.77 7.29 0.87
CA ARG A 100 7.14 7.40 0.39
C ARG A 100 8.23 6.87 1.35
N ASP A 101 8.03 7.01 2.66
CA ASP A 101 9.07 6.67 3.63
C ASP A 101 9.13 5.19 3.95
N VAL A 102 10.32 4.64 4.10
CA VAL A 102 10.58 3.21 4.34
C VAL A 102 11.13 3.01 5.74
N PHE A 103 10.44 2.22 6.56
CA PHE A 103 10.84 1.93 7.94
C PHE A 103 10.88 0.44 8.22
N ARG A 104 11.83 0.05 9.09
CA ARG A 104 11.94 -1.27 9.70
C ARG A 104 11.67 -1.21 11.20
N PRO A 105 11.39 -2.33 11.88
CA PRO A 105 11.36 -2.36 13.34
C PRO A 105 12.73 -1.98 13.92
N GLY A 106 12.73 -1.10 14.92
CA GLY A 106 13.89 -0.79 15.71
C GLY A 106 14.36 -1.97 16.56
N ARG A 107 15.53 -1.86 17.18
CA ARG A 107 16.17 -2.95 17.93
C ARG A 107 15.31 -3.55 19.05
N ASN A 108 14.48 -2.73 19.70
CA ASN A 108 13.60 -3.15 20.78
C ASN A 108 12.23 -3.65 20.27
N GLY A 109 11.98 -3.56 18.98
CA GLY A 109 10.74 -4.00 18.34
C GLY A 109 9.56 -3.02 18.49
N ASP A 110 9.60 -2.04 19.37
CA ASP A 110 8.47 -1.13 19.64
C ASP A 110 8.48 0.12 18.76
N GLU A 111 9.65 0.56 18.34
CA GLU A 111 9.87 1.75 17.51
C GLU A 111 10.10 1.37 16.05
N TRP A 112 9.91 2.35 15.16
CA TRP A 112 10.22 2.23 13.75
C TRP A 112 11.43 3.12 13.42
N GLU A 113 12.41 2.58 12.72
CA GLU A 113 13.58 3.30 12.27
C GLU A 113 13.74 3.29 10.75
N PRO A 114 14.27 4.35 10.13
CA PRO A 114 14.52 4.37 8.69
C PRO A 114 15.32 3.16 8.23
N PHE A 115 14.98 2.64 7.05
CA PHE A 115 15.68 1.51 6.46
C PHE A 115 16.46 1.95 5.22
N GLY A 116 17.79 1.94 5.30
CA GLY A 116 18.67 2.50 4.29
C GLY A 116 18.75 4.03 4.35
N ASP A 117 19.18 4.65 3.25
CA ASP A 117 19.34 6.11 3.09
C ASP A 117 18.18 6.79 2.34
N TRP A 118 17.16 6.01 2.00
CA TRP A 118 16.04 6.46 1.17
C TRP A 118 15.27 7.64 1.76
N ASN A 119 14.93 7.58 3.05
CA ASN A 119 14.15 8.64 3.69
C ASN A 119 14.93 9.97 3.75
N GLU A 120 16.26 9.90 3.93
CA GLU A 120 17.11 11.09 3.91
C GLU A 120 17.18 11.71 2.52
N ARG A 121 17.32 10.89 1.47
CA ARG A 121 17.27 11.33 0.07
C ARG A 121 15.92 11.97 -0.25
N CYS A 122 14.83 11.30 0.11
CA CYS A 122 13.48 11.80 -0.07
C CYS A 122 13.27 13.15 0.61
N ALA A 123 13.69 13.31 1.85
CA ALA A 123 13.56 14.58 2.60
C ALA A 123 14.32 15.71 1.92
N ARG A 124 15.57 15.47 1.49
CA ARG A 124 16.39 16.45 0.79
C ARG A 124 15.75 16.88 -0.54
N ASP A 125 15.37 15.92 -1.38
CA ASP A 125 14.85 16.17 -2.71
C ASP A 125 13.47 16.87 -2.64
N HIS A 126 12.65 16.56 -1.63
CA HIS A 126 11.43 17.32 -1.34
C HIS A 126 11.72 18.76 -0.92
N ALA A 127 12.73 18.99 -0.07
CA ALA A 127 13.09 20.35 0.35
C ALA A 127 13.53 21.21 -0.85
N GLU A 128 14.36 20.65 -1.75
CA GLU A 128 14.79 21.31 -2.98
C GLU A 128 13.61 21.59 -3.93
N LEU A 129 12.74 20.60 -4.13
CA LEU A 129 11.54 20.74 -4.95
C LEU A 129 10.64 21.88 -4.46
N PHE A 130 10.25 21.85 -3.18
CA PHE A 130 9.34 22.85 -2.63
C PHE A 130 9.94 24.27 -2.64
N SER A 131 11.25 24.37 -2.52
CA SER A 131 11.95 25.66 -2.68
C SER A 131 11.85 26.18 -4.11
N SER A 132 12.05 25.32 -5.12
CA SER A 132 12.02 25.68 -6.53
C SER A 132 10.59 25.87 -7.09
N ALA A 133 9.61 25.13 -6.57
CA ALA A 133 8.20 25.16 -7.02
C ALA A 133 7.34 26.17 -6.23
N ASN A 134 7.91 26.98 -5.36
CA ASN A 134 7.14 27.89 -4.49
C ASN A 134 6.21 28.84 -5.27
N SER A 135 6.62 29.34 -6.44
CA SER A 135 5.77 30.18 -7.28
C SER A 135 4.53 29.45 -7.81
N VAL A 136 4.70 28.20 -8.28
CA VAL A 136 3.58 27.38 -8.77
C VAL A 136 2.62 27.02 -7.62
N LEU A 137 3.15 26.70 -6.45
CA LEU A 137 2.31 26.42 -5.29
C LEU A 137 1.53 27.67 -4.83
N ALA A 138 2.13 28.86 -4.95
CA ALA A 138 1.40 30.11 -4.70
C ALA A 138 0.27 30.34 -5.71
N GLU A 139 0.47 30.04 -6.99
CA GLU A 139 -0.61 30.09 -8.00
C GLU A 139 -1.75 29.11 -7.68
N VAL A 140 -1.43 27.90 -7.16
CA VAL A 140 -2.45 26.95 -6.71
C VAL A 140 -3.23 27.50 -5.52
N VAL A 141 -2.55 28.12 -4.54
CA VAL A 141 -3.21 28.79 -3.40
C VAL A 141 -4.17 29.86 -3.89
N ASP A 142 -3.73 30.73 -4.78
CA ASP A 142 -4.56 31.82 -5.34
C ASP A 142 -5.76 31.25 -6.10
N PHE A 143 -5.56 30.24 -6.94
CA PHE A 143 -6.64 29.59 -7.65
C PHE A 143 -7.68 28.99 -6.70
N VAL A 144 -7.25 28.24 -5.70
CA VAL A 144 -8.15 27.59 -4.73
C VAL A 144 -8.95 28.65 -3.97
N ASN A 145 -8.29 29.69 -3.47
CA ASN A 145 -8.96 30.74 -2.69
C ASN A 145 -10.00 31.55 -3.51
N GLN A 146 -9.81 31.66 -4.83
CA GLN A 146 -10.68 32.47 -5.69
C GLN A 146 -11.73 31.65 -6.44
N ASN A 147 -11.45 30.38 -6.74
CA ASN A 147 -12.21 29.65 -7.74
C ASN A 147 -12.69 28.25 -7.28
N ALA A 148 -12.27 27.76 -6.11
CA ALA A 148 -12.57 26.38 -5.69
C ALA A 148 -13.00 26.33 -4.23
N LYS A 149 -13.75 25.27 -3.88
CA LYS A 149 -14.13 24.98 -2.51
C LYS A 149 -13.23 23.88 -1.96
N ALA A 150 -12.13 24.29 -1.36
CA ALA A 150 -11.19 23.39 -0.71
C ALA A 150 -10.53 24.03 0.52
N ARG A 151 -10.09 23.20 1.44
CA ARG A 151 -9.27 23.58 2.59
C ARG A 151 -7.81 23.28 2.28
N LEU A 152 -6.97 24.30 2.28
CA LEU A 152 -5.53 24.16 2.13
C LEU A 152 -4.89 23.60 3.41
N ILE A 153 -3.87 22.75 3.26
CA ILE A 153 -3.11 22.14 4.34
C ILE A 153 -1.68 22.65 4.25
N TYR A 154 -1.18 23.15 5.36
CA TYR A 154 0.17 23.70 5.47
C TYR A 154 0.99 22.92 6.50
N ASP A 155 2.28 22.72 6.19
CA ASP A 155 3.34 22.38 7.14
C ASP A 155 4.19 23.63 7.33
N ALA A 156 4.14 24.23 8.52
CA ALA A 156 4.62 25.59 8.79
C ALA A 156 3.97 26.60 7.82
N GLU A 157 4.74 27.22 6.92
CA GLU A 157 4.26 28.19 5.93
C GLU A 157 4.13 27.59 4.51
N ARG A 158 4.53 26.31 4.35
CA ARG A 158 4.55 25.64 3.06
C ARG A 158 3.24 24.91 2.78
N LEU A 159 2.67 25.14 1.59
CA LEU A 159 1.53 24.34 1.12
C LEU A 159 1.96 22.88 0.98
N GLU A 160 1.35 21.99 1.78
CA GLU A 160 1.61 20.55 1.72
C GLU A 160 0.53 19.82 0.89
N GLY A 161 -0.70 20.32 0.93
CA GLY A 161 -1.81 19.66 0.23
C GLY A 161 -3.12 20.41 0.40
N LEU A 162 -4.21 19.74 0.05
CA LEU A 162 -5.56 20.28 0.19
C LEU A 162 -6.61 19.18 0.36
N VAL A 163 -7.79 19.58 0.85
CA VAL A 163 -8.99 18.74 0.90
C VAL A 163 -10.10 19.50 0.17
N ALA A 164 -10.54 18.97 -0.96
CA ALA A 164 -11.67 19.53 -1.70
C ALA A 164 -13.01 19.20 -1.01
N GLU A 165 -14.06 20.00 -1.31
CA GLU A 165 -15.40 19.76 -0.76
C GLU A 165 -16.01 18.45 -1.29
N ASN A 166 -15.72 18.11 -2.55
CA ASN A 166 -16.18 16.92 -3.26
C ASN A 166 -15.27 16.59 -4.45
N ASP A 167 -15.57 15.49 -5.16
CA ASP A 167 -14.77 15.02 -6.31
C ASP A 167 -14.80 16.00 -7.48
N GLU A 168 -15.92 16.69 -7.75
CA GLU A 168 -16.02 17.67 -8.85
C GLU A 168 -15.07 18.85 -8.62
N GLU A 169 -15.02 19.37 -7.39
CA GLU A 169 -14.06 20.41 -7.01
C GLU A 169 -12.61 19.90 -7.10
N MET A 170 -12.36 18.66 -6.71
CA MET A 170 -11.04 18.05 -6.82
C MET A 170 -10.58 17.95 -8.28
N GLU A 171 -11.45 17.52 -9.21
CA GLU A 171 -11.12 17.46 -10.64
C GLU A 171 -10.76 18.84 -11.21
N ARG A 172 -11.52 19.88 -10.86
CA ARG A 172 -11.23 21.26 -11.27
C ARG A 172 -9.89 21.76 -10.76
N ILE A 173 -9.55 21.42 -9.51
CA ILE A 173 -8.28 21.79 -8.91
C ILE A 173 -7.13 21.04 -9.61
N ILE A 174 -7.31 19.75 -9.88
CA ILE A 174 -6.33 18.92 -10.58
C ILE A 174 -6.07 19.46 -12.00
N GLU A 175 -7.11 19.81 -12.76
CA GLU A 175 -6.93 20.43 -14.07
C GLU A 175 -6.10 21.71 -14.02
N PHE A 176 -6.25 22.51 -12.98
CA PHE A 176 -5.42 23.68 -12.77
C PHE A 176 -3.97 23.32 -12.43
N ILE A 177 -3.77 22.40 -11.47
CA ILE A 177 -2.45 21.93 -11.04
C ILE A 177 -1.66 21.37 -12.23
N GLU A 178 -2.28 20.52 -13.07
CA GLU A 178 -1.64 19.94 -14.26
C GLU A 178 -1.11 20.99 -15.24
N ARG A 179 -1.84 22.08 -15.41
CA ARG A 179 -1.39 23.20 -16.25
C ARG A 179 -0.29 24.01 -15.58
N ALA A 180 -0.44 24.32 -14.30
CA ALA A 180 0.50 25.12 -13.55
C ALA A 180 1.87 24.44 -13.40
N ARG A 181 1.89 23.11 -13.20
CA ARG A 181 3.12 22.33 -13.02
C ARG A 181 3.82 21.91 -14.32
N ALA A 182 3.34 22.31 -15.49
CA ALA A 182 3.86 21.84 -16.79
C ALA A 182 5.38 22.08 -16.97
N GLU A 183 5.93 23.15 -16.39
CA GLU A 183 7.36 23.45 -16.41
C GLU A 183 8.12 22.94 -15.17
N HIS A 184 7.44 22.20 -14.27
CA HIS A 184 7.99 21.64 -13.04
C HIS A 184 7.78 20.11 -13.01
N PRO A 185 8.47 19.32 -13.85
CA PRO A 185 8.21 17.88 -14.01
C PRO A 185 8.43 17.06 -12.74
N ASN A 186 9.20 17.57 -11.78
CA ASN A 186 9.43 16.91 -10.49
C ASN A 186 8.33 17.21 -9.47
N LEU A 187 7.47 18.23 -9.71
CA LEU A 187 6.32 18.49 -8.85
C LEU A 187 5.18 17.57 -9.25
N ASP A 188 4.75 16.75 -8.32
CA ASP A 188 3.63 15.83 -8.49
C ASP A 188 2.73 15.86 -7.25
N TYR A 189 1.69 15.05 -7.25
CA TYR A 189 0.79 14.92 -6.12
C TYR A 189 0.30 13.48 -5.96
N GLN A 190 -0.02 13.12 -4.72
CA GLN A 190 -0.74 11.91 -4.39
C GLN A 190 -2.18 12.26 -4.03
N ARG A 191 -3.14 11.56 -4.65
CA ARG A 191 -4.56 11.77 -4.44
C ARG A 191 -5.20 10.56 -3.78
N ASN A 192 -6.04 10.84 -2.79
CA ASN A 192 -6.97 9.86 -2.25
C ASN A 192 -8.34 10.53 -2.06
N THR A 193 -9.32 10.18 -2.90
CA THR A 193 -10.65 10.79 -2.94
C THR A 193 -10.56 12.32 -3.08
N VAL A 194 -10.98 13.06 -2.06
CA VAL A 194 -10.96 14.53 -1.97
C VAL A 194 -9.71 15.10 -1.30
N TYR A 195 -8.77 14.25 -0.91
CA TYR A 195 -7.48 14.64 -0.34
C TYR A 195 -6.38 14.60 -1.40
N LEU A 196 -5.56 15.65 -1.46
CA LEU A 196 -4.40 15.73 -2.32
C LEU A 196 -3.21 16.25 -1.51
N ARG A 197 -2.05 15.58 -1.68
CA ARG A 197 -0.76 15.99 -1.11
C ARG A 197 0.25 16.20 -2.23
N PHE A 198 0.94 17.35 -2.22
CA PHE A 198 2.05 17.59 -3.13
C PHE A 198 3.26 16.76 -2.75
N CYS A 199 3.98 16.26 -3.74
CA CYS A 199 5.17 15.43 -3.54
C CYS A 199 6.15 15.61 -4.71
N HIS A 200 7.35 15.07 -4.55
CA HIS A 200 8.29 14.88 -5.64
C HIS A 200 7.88 13.66 -6.47
N ALA A 201 7.91 13.77 -7.79
CA ALA A 201 7.46 12.74 -8.73
C ALA A 201 8.12 11.37 -8.55
N ASP A 202 9.37 11.34 -8.08
CA ASP A 202 10.10 10.09 -7.85
C ASP A 202 9.74 9.39 -6.54
N TYR A 203 8.94 10.03 -5.65
CA TYR A 203 8.64 9.50 -4.31
C TYR A 203 7.14 9.26 -4.15
N HIS A 204 6.72 8.03 -4.38
CA HIS A 204 5.35 7.54 -4.30
C HIS A 204 5.31 6.09 -3.83
N LYS A 205 4.14 5.52 -3.56
CA LYS A 205 3.97 4.14 -3.04
C LYS A 205 4.73 3.08 -3.83
N GLY A 206 4.72 3.18 -5.16
CA GLY A 206 5.46 2.25 -6.03
C GLY A 206 6.97 2.38 -5.89
N ALA A 207 7.50 3.62 -5.79
CA ALA A 207 8.93 3.87 -5.61
C ALA A 207 9.42 3.38 -4.23
N ALA A 208 8.65 3.64 -3.16
CA ALA A 208 8.95 3.12 -1.82
C ALA A 208 8.97 1.58 -1.78
N LEU A 209 8.00 0.93 -2.46
CA LEU A 209 7.99 -0.52 -2.60
C LEU A 209 9.19 -1.03 -3.40
N ALA A 210 9.55 -0.36 -4.49
CA ALA A 210 10.72 -0.73 -5.30
C ALA A 210 12.02 -0.63 -4.48
N GLU A 211 12.17 0.43 -3.68
CA GLU A 211 13.32 0.59 -2.80
C GLU A 211 13.37 -0.48 -1.70
N LEU A 212 12.24 -0.79 -1.04
CA LEU A 212 12.18 -1.88 -0.07
C LEU A 212 12.57 -3.21 -0.71
N ALA A 213 12.04 -3.52 -1.89
CA ALA A 213 12.35 -4.73 -2.63
C ALA A 213 13.84 -4.81 -3.00
N ARG A 214 14.44 -3.69 -3.42
CA ARG A 214 15.87 -3.57 -3.72
C ARG A 214 16.74 -3.85 -2.49
N LEU A 215 16.40 -3.26 -1.35
CA LEU A 215 17.12 -3.44 -0.08
C LEU A 215 17.02 -4.87 0.45
N LEU A 216 15.92 -5.56 0.15
CA LEU A 216 15.69 -6.95 0.54
C LEU A 216 16.10 -7.97 -0.54
N GLU A 217 16.61 -7.50 -1.69
CA GLU A 217 16.98 -8.34 -2.83
C GLU A 217 15.85 -9.26 -3.32
N ILE A 218 14.58 -8.77 -3.25
CA ILE A 218 13.40 -9.51 -3.68
C ILE A 218 13.01 -9.07 -5.09
N PRO A 219 13.06 -9.99 -6.08
CA PRO A 219 12.72 -9.65 -7.45
C PRO A 219 11.20 -9.44 -7.63
N ARG A 220 10.84 -8.63 -8.62
CA ARG A 220 9.48 -8.23 -8.97
C ARG A 220 8.49 -9.41 -9.03
N GLU A 221 8.93 -10.55 -9.55
CA GLU A 221 8.15 -11.78 -9.74
C GLU A 221 7.64 -12.36 -8.42
N ASN A 222 8.26 -12.00 -7.30
CA ASN A 222 7.93 -12.47 -5.97
C ASN A 222 7.18 -11.40 -5.12
N ILE A 223 6.75 -10.30 -5.75
CA ILE A 223 6.06 -9.20 -5.06
C ILE A 223 4.57 -9.24 -5.37
N PHE A 224 3.77 -9.30 -4.31
CA PHE A 224 2.34 -9.09 -4.31
C PHE A 224 2.05 -7.65 -3.83
N ALA A 225 1.14 -6.95 -4.52
CA ALA A 225 0.68 -5.63 -4.11
C ALA A 225 -0.84 -5.55 -4.16
N ALA A 226 -1.45 -4.86 -3.18
CA ALA A 226 -2.89 -4.61 -3.15
C ALA A 226 -3.20 -3.20 -2.68
N GLY A 227 -4.17 -2.53 -3.34
CA GLY A 227 -4.62 -1.19 -3.05
C GLY A 227 -5.96 -0.90 -3.71
N ASP A 228 -6.61 0.22 -3.36
CA ASP A 228 -7.96 0.53 -3.83
C ASP A 228 -8.13 1.93 -4.44
N HIS A 229 -7.13 2.83 -4.30
CA HIS A 229 -7.28 4.21 -4.73
C HIS A 229 -6.13 4.72 -5.64
N HIS A 230 -6.23 5.96 -6.15
CA HIS A 230 -5.31 6.55 -7.12
C HIS A 230 -3.83 6.48 -6.69
N ASN A 231 -3.52 6.77 -5.42
CA ASN A 231 -2.17 6.72 -4.86
C ASN A 231 -1.55 5.31 -4.86
N ASP A 232 -2.37 4.25 -5.10
CA ASP A 232 -1.91 2.87 -5.19
C ASP A 232 -1.49 2.46 -6.60
N ILE A 233 -1.95 3.17 -7.63
CA ILE A 233 -1.73 2.80 -9.05
C ILE A 233 -0.25 2.56 -9.32
N SER A 234 0.63 3.37 -8.75
CA SER A 234 2.07 3.27 -8.95
C SER A 234 2.69 1.95 -8.43
N MET A 235 2.06 1.26 -7.48
CA MET A 235 2.50 -0.09 -7.06
C MET A 235 1.72 -1.22 -7.74
N LEU A 236 0.64 -0.89 -8.48
CA LEU A 236 -0.29 -1.84 -9.10
C LEU A 236 -0.18 -1.91 -10.62
N ASP A 237 0.58 -1.02 -11.26
CA ASP A 237 0.73 -0.92 -12.72
C ASP A 237 1.62 -2.03 -13.34
N GLY A 238 2.08 -2.96 -12.52
CA GLY A 238 2.91 -4.10 -12.92
C GLY A 238 4.41 -3.79 -13.06
N LYS A 239 4.86 -2.57 -12.85
CA LYS A 239 6.29 -2.24 -12.95
C LYS A 239 7.10 -2.77 -11.77
N VAL A 240 6.55 -2.67 -10.55
CA VAL A 240 7.22 -3.05 -9.29
C VAL A 240 6.76 -4.43 -8.80
N ALA A 241 5.47 -4.72 -8.86
CA ALA A 241 4.89 -5.99 -8.44
C ALA A 241 4.36 -6.77 -9.64
N ALA A 242 4.71 -8.06 -9.75
CA ALA A 242 4.16 -8.94 -10.79
C ALA A 242 2.81 -9.57 -10.41
N MET A 243 2.41 -9.41 -9.16
CA MET A 243 1.13 -9.90 -8.64
C MET A 243 0.29 -8.73 -8.08
N PRO A 244 -0.05 -7.71 -8.93
CA PRO A 244 -0.91 -6.63 -8.50
C PRO A 244 -2.34 -7.10 -8.35
N SER A 245 -3.04 -6.55 -7.35
CA SER A 245 -4.44 -6.85 -7.11
C SER A 245 -5.20 -5.66 -6.52
N CYS A 246 -6.52 -5.72 -6.57
CA CYS A 246 -7.37 -4.79 -5.85
C CYS A 246 -8.64 -5.48 -5.36
N PRO A 247 -9.23 -5.04 -4.24
CA PRO A 247 -10.54 -5.47 -3.80
C PRO A 247 -11.65 -4.93 -4.74
N ALA A 248 -12.88 -5.44 -4.62
CA ALA A 248 -13.98 -5.05 -5.48
C ALA A 248 -14.42 -3.58 -5.28
N ASN A 249 -14.22 -3.03 -4.07
CA ASN A 249 -14.49 -1.62 -3.75
C ASN A 249 -13.48 -0.63 -4.35
N ALA A 250 -12.40 -1.11 -4.98
CA ALA A 250 -11.42 -0.23 -5.62
C ALA A 250 -12.07 0.61 -6.72
N ILE A 251 -11.60 1.85 -6.86
CA ILE A 251 -12.05 2.73 -7.95
C ILE A 251 -11.74 2.11 -9.31
N ARG A 252 -12.48 2.56 -10.34
CA ARG A 252 -12.38 1.99 -11.69
C ARG A 252 -10.98 2.10 -12.27
N GLU A 253 -10.30 3.21 -12.06
CA GLU A 253 -8.95 3.48 -12.54
C GLU A 253 -7.94 2.47 -11.99
N VAL A 254 -8.06 2.11 -10.73
CA VAL A 254 -7.24 1.06 -10.09
C VAL A 254 -7.56 -0.31 -10.67
N GLN A 255 -8.86 -0.64 -10.80
CA GLN A 255 -9.26 -1.92 -11.40
C GLN A 255 -8.72 -2.06 -12.83
N ASP A 256 -8.76 -0.99 -13.61
CA ASP A 256 -8.26 -0.98 -14.98
C ASP A 256 -6.72 -1.09 -15.02
N ALA A 257 -5.99 -0.40 -14.13
CA ALA A 257 -4.54 -0.54 -13.99
C ALA A 257 -4.14 -1.98 -13.63
N VAL A 258 -4.82 -2.60 -12.66
CA VAL A 258 -4.60 -4.00 -12.27
C VAL A 258 -4.87 -4.97 -13.43
N ARG A 259 -5.98 -4.80 -14.17
CA ARG A 259 -6.28 -5.63 -15.35
C ARG A 259 -5.23 -5.48 -16.42
N ASN A 260 -4.82 -4.26 -16.74
CA ASN A 260 -3.81 -3.97 -17.75
C ASN A 260 -2.44 -4.55 -17.39
N ALA A 261 -2.11 -4.62 -16.10
CA ALA A 261 -0.91 -5.27 -15.59
C ALA A 261 -1.00 -6.81 -15.55
N GLY A 262 -2.14 -7.40 -15.93
CA GLY A 262 -2.39 -8.84 -15.85
C GLY A 262 -2.57 -9.35 -14.41
N GLY A 263 -3.00 -8.46 -13.51
CA GLY A 263 -3.28 -8.72 -12.11
C GLY A 263 -4.66 -9.31 -11.84
N TYR A 264 -5.08 -9.27 -10.58
CA TYR A 264 -6.34 -9.85 -10.12
C TYR A 264 -7.25 -8.80 -9.48
N VAL A 265 -8.43 -8.61 -10.03
CA VAL A 265 -9.50 -7.80 -9.45
C VAL A 265 -10.42 -8.74 -8.67
N ALA A 266 -10.46 -8.59 -7.35
CA ALA A 266 -11.26 -9.46 -6.49
C ALA A 266 -12.77 -9.21 -6.65
N GLN A 267 -13.58 -10.18 -6.22
CA GLN A 267 -15.03 -10.05 -6.19
C GLN A 267 -15.56 -9.58 -4.83
N LYS A 268 -14.72 -9.62 -3.81
CA LYS A 268 -15.03 -9.18 -2.45
C LYS A 268 -14.35 -7.85 -2.15
N ASP A 269 -14.95 -7.11 -1.23
CA ASP A 269 -14.44 -5.82 -0.78
C ASP A 269 -13.34 -5.97 0.27
N HIS A 270 -12.48 -4.96 0.39
CA HIS A 270 -11.50 -4.75 1.45
C HIS A 270 -10.65 -6.01 1.77
N GLY A 271 -10.40 -6.29 3.04
CA GLY A 271 -9.60 -7.44 3.49
C GLY A 271 -10.06 -8.79 2.95
N ALA A 272 -11.37 -8.99 2.76
CA ALA A 272 -11.89 -10.21 2.13
C ALA A 272 -11.50 -10.32 0.65
N GLY A 273 -11.41 -9.19 -0.07
CA GLY A 273 -10.89 -9.13 -1.44
C GLY A 273 -9.39 -9.38 -1.51
N VAL A 274 -8.63 -8.83 -0.55
CA VAL A 274 -7.19 -9.12 -0.41
C VAL A 274 -6.96 -10.60 -0.14
N HIS A 275 -7.74 -11.21 0.76
CA HIS A 275 -7.69 -12.65 1.01
C HIS A 275 -7.91 -13.48 -0.26
N GLU A 276 -8.93 -13.13 -1.04
CA GLU A 276 -9.25 -13.78 -2.32
C GLU A 276 -8.07 -13.67 -3.31
N ALA A 277 -7.49 -12.48 -3.44
CA ALA A 277 -6.34 -12.23 -4.31
C ALA A 277 -5.08 -13.02 -3.87
N LEU A 278 -4.80 -13.09 -2.58
CA LEU A 278 -3.70 -13.88 -2.04
C LEU A 278 -3.87 -15.38 -2.34
N LEU A 279 -5.09 -15.91 -2.24
CA LEU A 279 -5.38 -17.29 -2.62
C LEU A 279 -5.19 -17.52 -4.13
N HIS A 280 -5.56 -16.54 -4.98
CA HIS A 280 -5.36 -16.62 -6.42
C HIS A 280 -3.87 -16.73 -6.80
N PHE A 281 -3.00 -15.96 -6.15
CA PHE A 281 -1.57 -15.95 -6.46
C PHE A 281 -0.75 -16.97 -5.66
N ARG A 282 -1.34 -17.63 -4.69
CA ARG A 282 -0.67 -18.66 -3.87
C ARG A 282 -0.18 -19.84 -4.70
N GLU A 283 -0.97 -20.26 -5.68
CA GLU A 283 -0.60 -21.38 -6.55
C GLU A 283 0.29 -20.90 -7.69
N PRO A 284 1.38 -21.62 -8.01
CA PRO A 284 2.19 -21.30 -9.18
C PRO A 284 1.29 -21.37 -10.42
N ARG A 285 1.25 -20.27 -11.20
CA ARG A 285 0.55 -20.26 -12.49
C ARG A 285 1.02 -21.44 -13.32
N LYS A 286 0.16 -22.42 -13.56
CA LYS A 286 0.41 -23.42 -14.59
C LYS A 286 0.57 -22.65 -15.89
N LEU A 287 1.76 -22.62 -16.45
CA LEU A 287 2.03 -22.12 -17.79
C LEU A 287 1.18 -22.97 -18.77
N SER A 288 -0.09 -22.58 -18.96
CA SER A 288 -0.93 -23.16 -19.98
C SER A 288 -0.50 -22.55 -21.31
N GLY A 289 0.27 -23.32 -22.08
CA GLY A 289 0.41 -23.07 -23.52
C GLY A 289 1.79 -22.79 -24.07
N LEU A 290 2.77 -23.65 -23.81
CA LEU A 290 3.76 -23.95 -24.83
C LEU A 290 3.25 -25.18 -25.59
N LYS A 291 2.40 -24.96 -26.60
CA LYS A 291 2.25 -25.96 -27.67
C LYS A 291 3.57 -26.03 -28.40
N ARG A 292 4.19 -27.23 -28.39
CA ARG A 292 5.34 -27.62 -29.22
C ARG A 292 4.95 -27.52 -30.69
#